data_130309e6ed56cdb2af4ef341cb46e06f
#
_entry.id   130309e6ed56cdb2af4ef341cb46e06f
#
_cell.length_a   1.000
_cell.length_b   1.000
_cell.length_c   1.000
_cell.angle_alpha   90.00
_cell.angle_beta   90.00
_cell.angle_gamma   90.00
#
_symmetry.space_group_name_H-M   'P 1'
#
loop_
_entity.id
_entity.type
_entity.pdbx_description
1 polymer ?
#
loop_
_entity_poly.entity_id
_entity_poly.type
_entity_poly.pdbx_seq_one_letter_code
_entity_poly.pdbx_strand_id
1 'polypeptide(L)'
;MKILITCPRTEISKSIFDNLFSLKSAEVEYIFPKNQNFNSKEMEEIYNNHEILIVGDDKIDQDFLNSANSLKHIIKWGKGVDNIDKEFCINNNITVSNSPGKLAKYVAEHGISLINSLNKNIQLNINSINDGKWFKEPSMT
;
A
#
# COMPACT_ATOMS: atom_id res chain seq x y z
N MET A 1 -3.00 1.36 -24.03
CA MET A 1 -3.42 1.45 -22.62
C MET A 1 -2.24 1.91 -21.80
N LYS A 2 -2.35 3.03 -21.12
CA LYS A 2 -1.26 3.64 -20.33
C LYS A 2 -1.51 3.44 -18.84
N ILE A 3 -0.54 2.90 -18.12
CA ILE A 3 -0.65 2.52 -16.70
C ILE A 3 0.41 3.26 -15.90
N LEU A 4 0.02 3.90 -14.80
CA LEU A 4 0.92 4.46 -13.81
C LEU A 4 0.91 3.60 -12.54
N ILE A 5 2.08 3.23 -12.06
CA ILE A 5 2.28 2.47 -10.83
C ILE A 5 3.06 3.33 -9.84
N THR A 6 2.42 3.69 -8.72
CA THR A 6 3.01 4.54 -7.68
C THR A 6 3.31 3.78 -6.38
N CYS A 7 2.74 2.58 -6.21
CA CYS A 7 2.93 1.79 -5.00
C CYS A 7 4.38 1.26 -4.87
N PRO A 8 5.21 1.70 -3.90
CA PRO A 8 6.61 1.28 -3.78
C PRO A 8 6.79 -0.22 -3.58
N ARG A 9 5.82 -0.89 -2.97
CA ARG A 9 5.86 -2.34 -2.74
C ARG A 9 5.83 -3.16 -4.03
N THR A 10 5.45 -2.57 -5.14
CA THR A 10 5.45 -3.23 -6.46
C THR A 10 6.84 -3.31 -7.09
N GLU A 11 7.81 -2.53 -6.58
CA GLU A 11 9.19 -2.52 -7.08
C GLU A 11 9.82 -3.92 -7.05
N ILE A 12 9.59 -4.67 -5.97
CA ILE A 12 10.07 -6.06 -5.81
C ILE A 12 9.49 -6.99 -6.87
N SER A 13 8.29 -6.68 -7.38
CA SER A 13 7.55 -7.51 -8.34
C SER A 13 7.55 -6.91 -9.75
N LYS A 14 8.40 -5.91 -10.02
CA LYS A 14 8.42 -5.19 -11.29
C LYS A 14 8.52 -6.10 -12.49
N SER A 15 9.43 -7.08 -12.47
CA SER A 15 9.61 -8.05 -13.56
C SER A 15 8.35 -8.87 -13.86
N ILE A 16 7.54 -9.17 -12.83
CA ILE A 16 6.27 -9.89 -13.00
C ILE A 16 5.27 -9.00 -13.71
N PHE A 17 5.17 -7.72 -13.29
CA PHE A 17 4.29 -6.75 -13.94
C PHE A 17 4.70 -6.49 -15.39
N ASP A 18 5.99 -6.28 -15.66
CA ASP A 18 6.51 -6.04 -17.01
C ASP A 18 6.16 -7.20 -17.94
N ASN A 19 6.31 -8.45 -17.49
CA ASN A 19 5.93 -9.62 -18.26
C ASN A 19 4.42 -9.70 -18.52
N LEU A 20 3.59 -9.44 -17.50
CA LEU A 20 2.12 -9.47 -17.63
C LEU A 20 1.60 -8.38 -18.56
N PHE A 21 2.15 -7.18 -18.48
CA PHE A 21 1.68 -6.02 -19.25
C PHE A 21 2.22 -6.02 -20.68
N SER A 22 3.42 -6.57 -20.92
CA SER A 22 3.94 -6.75 -22.28
C SER A 22 3.02 -7.62 -23.14
N LEU A 23 2.43 -8.66 -22.56
CA LEU A 23 1.44 -9.53 -23.21
C LEU A 23 0.15 -8.79 -23.63
N LYS A 24 -0.11 -7.62 -23.05
CA LYS A 24 -1.30 -6.80 -23.28
C LYS A 24 -1.00 -5.53 -24.08
N SER A 25 0.22 -5.34 -24.56
CA SER A 25 0.66 -4.13 -25.25
C SER A 25 0.37 -2.86 -24.43
N ALA A 26 0.56 -2.94 -23.12
CA ALA A 26 0.37 -1.83 -22.21
C ALA A 26 1.69 -1.07 -22.02
N GLU A 27 1.61 0.25 -22.04
CA GLU A 27 2.69 1.14 -21.65
C GLU A 27 2.63 1.33 -20.14
N VAL A 28 3.68 0.96 -19.42
CA VAL A 28 3.73 1.01 -17.96
C VAL A 28 4.79 1.98 -17.49
N GLU A 29 4.38 2.94 -16.68
CA GLU A 29 5.25 3.91 -16.04
C GLU A 29 5.30 3.64 -14.53
N TYR A 30 6.50 3.65 -13.95
CA TYR A 30 6.73 3.45 -12.52
C TYR A 30 7.33 4.73 -11.95
N ILE A 31 6.58 5.37 -11.04
CA ILE A 31 7.03 6.57 -10.32
C ILE A 31 6.74 6.35 -8.84
N PHE A 32 7.78 6.23 -8.03
CA PHE A 32 7.61 5.96 -6.61
C PHE A 32 7.85 7.21 -5.76
N PRO A 33 7.06 7.43 -4.70
CA PRO A 33 7.26 8.55 -3.79
C PRO A 33 8.58 8.40 -3.02
N LYS A 34 9.24 9.51 -2.75
CA LYS A 34 10.44 9.54 -1.86
C LYS A 34 10.07 9.23 -0.41
N ASN A 35 8.85 9.60 -0.02
CA ASN A 35 8.23 9.27 1.25
C ASN A 35 7.31 8.05 1.08
N GLN A 36 6.38 7.86 2.00
CA GLN A 36 5.48 6.71 1.98
C GLN A 36 4.42 6.78 0.87
N ASN A 37 3.98 7.97 0.49
CA ASN A 37 2.90 8.24 -0.46
C ASN A 37 3.04 9.62 -1.12
N PHE A 38 2.38 9.80 -2.25
CA PHE A 38 2.18 11.10 -2.89
C PHE A 38 0.96 11.83 -2.32
N ASN A 39 1.05 13.15 -2.21
CA ASN A 39 -0.12 14.03 -2.00
C ASN A 39 -0.82 14.33 -3.34
N SER A 40 -1.97 15.04 -3.29
CA SER A 40 -2.77 15.33 -4.48
C SER A 40 -2.02 16.12 -5.56
N LYS A 41 -1.23 17.11 -5.17
CA LYS A 41 -0.44 17.95 -6.11
C LYS A 41 0.67 17.13 -6.77
N GLU A 42 1.38 16.33 -5.99
CA GLU A 42 2.41 15.44 -6.53
C GLU A 42 1.81 14.41 -7.49
N MET A 43 0.60 13.92 -7.22
CA MET A 43 -0.13 13.04 -8.14
C MET A 43 -0.50 13.76 -9.44
N GLU A 44 -0.93 15.03 -9.37
CA GLU A 44 -1.19 15.85 -10.57
C GLU A 44 0.06 16.04 -11.43
N GLU A 45 1.21 16.29 -10.81
CA GLU A 45 2.48 16.52 -11.50
C GLU A 45 2.99 15.29 -12.27
N ILE A 46 2.76 14.10 -11.74
CA ILE A 46 3.21 12.83 -12.34
C ILE A 46 2.17 12.19 -13.27
N TYR A 47 0.92 12.61 -13.19
CA TYR A 47 -0.15 12.06 -14.01
C TYR A 47 -0.05 12.58 -15.46
N ASN A 48 0.00 11.66 -16.41
CA ASN A 48 0.12 12.00 -17.83
C ASN A 48 -0.83 11.14 -18.67
N ASN A 49 -2.12 11.43 -18.62
CA ASN A 49 -3.17 10.74 -19.38
C ASN A 49 -3.16 9.21 -19.19
N HIS A 50 -2.81 8.73 -18.02
CA HIS A 50 -2.90 7.31 -17.68
C HIS A 50 -4.36 6.88 -17.57
N GLU A 51 -4.66 5.72 -18.15
CA GLU A 51 -6.01 5.13 -18.08
C GLU A 51 -6.20 4.30 -16.82
N ILE A 52 -5.11 3.77 -16.26
CA ILE A 52 -5.11 2.92 -15.07
C ILE A 52 -4.06 3.44 -14.08
N LEU A 53 -4.43 3.50 -12.80
CA LEU A 53 -3.52 3.73 -11.69
C LEU A 53 -3.41 2.48 -10.82
N ILE A 54 -2.20 2.09 -10.44
CA ILE A 54 -1.93 1.10 -9.39
C ILE A 54 -1.27 1.84 -8.23
N VAL A 55 -2.04 2.09 -7.17
CA VAL A 55 -1.67 3.00 -6.09
C VAL A 55 -1.46 2.28 -4.75
N GLY A 56 -0.58 2.82 -3.93
CA GLY A 56 -0.43 2.49 -2.52
C GLY A 56 -1.34 3.37 -1.64
N ASP A 57 -0.72 4.13 -0.75
CA ASP A 57 -1.41 5.03 0.17
C ASP A 57 -1.45 6.48 -0.34
N ASP A 58 -1.24 6.67 -1.64
CA ASP A 58 -1.29 7.95 -2.32
C ASP A 58 -2.66 8.60 -2.19
N LYS A 59 -2.69 9.91 -2.09
CA LYS A 59 -3.93 10.67 -1.91
C LYS A 59 -4.65 10.87 -3.24
N ILE A 60 -5.73 10.15 -3.42
CA ILE A 60 -6.58 10.14 -4.64
C ILE A 60 -7.91 10.83 -4.31
N ASP A 61 -7.85 12.10 -4.03
CA ASP A 61 -9.00 12.93 -3.71
C ASP A 61 -9.55 13.67 -4.93
N GLN A 62 -10.60 14.44 -4.69
CA GLN A 62 -11.27 15.23 -5.72
C GLN A 62 -10.33 16.21 -6.42
N ASP A 63 -9.36 16.81 -5.68
CA ASP A 63 -8.43 17.77 -6.26
C ASP A 63 -7.63 17.11 -7.39
N PHE A 64 -7.00 15.96 -7.11
CA PHE A 64 -6.30 15.20 -8.14
C PHE A 64 -7.24 14.67 -9.23
N LEU A 65 -8.37 14.08 -8.85
CA LEU A 65 -9.29 13.42 -9.79
C LEU A 65 -9.89 14.39 -10.80
N ASN A 66 -10.06 15.66 -10.46
CA ASN A 66 -10.50 16.69 -11.40
C ASN A 66 -9.55 16.89 -12.60
N SER A 67 -8.26 16.63 -12.41
CA SER A 67 -7.25 16.71 -13.46
C SER A 67 -7.08 15.41 -14.25
N ALA A 68 -7.60 14.30 -13.75
CA ALA A 68 -7.35 12.95 -14.25
C ALA A 68 -8.35 12.51 -15.34
N ASN A 69 -8.54 13.31 -16.38
CA ASN A 69 -9.59 13.14 -17.40
C ASN A 69 -9.55 11.83 -18.19
N SER A 70 -8.40 11.17 -18.29
CA SER A 70 -8.26 9.90 -19.02
C SER A 70 -8.40 8.68 -18.12
N LEU A 71 -8.54 8.87 -16.81
CA LEU A 71 -8.54 7.79 -15.84
C LEU A 71 -9.84 6.99 -15.90
N LYS A 72 -9.70 5.66 -16.00
CA LYS A 72 -10.81 4.72 -16.09
C LYS A 72 -10.85 3.75 -14.92
N HIS A 73 -9.67 3.41 -14.36
CA HIS A 73 -9.57 2.39 -13.34
C HIS A 73 -8.47 2.69 -12.31
N ILE A 74 -8.79 2.48 -11.04
CA ILE A 74 -7.85 2.58 -9.92
C ILE A 74 -7.75 1.21 -9.27
N ILE A 75 -6.54 0.69 -9.14
CA ILE A 75 -6.22 -0.54 -8.42
C ILE A 75 -5.49 -0.18 -7.14
N LYS A 76 -6.14 -0.35 -5.99
CA LYS A 76 -5.52 -0.18 -4.68
C LYS A 76 -4.70 -1.41 -4.32
N TRP A 77 -3.39 -1.23 -4.14
CA TRP A 77 -2.52 -2.27 -3.62
C TRP A 77 -2.69 -2.41 -2.10
N GLY A 78 -3.80 -3.00 -1.68
CA GLY A 78 -4.18 -3.16 -0.28
C GLY A 78 -5.68 -3.33 -0.11
N LYS A 79 -6.16 -3.41 1.15
CA LYS A 79 -7.57 -3.57 1.49
C LYS A 79 -8.29 -2.23 1.63
N GLY A 80 -7.69 -1.30 2.38
CA GLY A 80 -8.29 0.00 2.69
C GLY A 80 -8.33 0.89 1.44
N VAL A 81 -9.40 1.63 1.27
CA VAL A 81 -9.61 2.58 0.15
C VAL A 81 -9.98 3.98 0.66
N ASP A 82 -9.62 4.28 1.91
CA ASP A 82 -9.97 5.54 2.57
C ASP A 82 -9.22 6.74 1.99
N ASN A 83 -8.13 6.49 1.29
CA ASN A 83 -7.33 7.47 0.55
C ASN A 83 -7.87 7.77 -0.86
N ILE A 84 -8.99 7.15 -1.28
CA ILE A 84 -9.60 7.31 -2.60
C ILE A 84 -11.01 7.90 -2.44
N ASP A 85 -11.30 9.00 -3.12
CA ASP A 85 -12.65 9.56 -3.21
C ASP A 85 -13.55 8.68 -4.08
N LYS A 86 -14.22 7.72 -3.42
CA LYS A 86 -15.09 6.74 -4.09
C LYS A 86 -16.34 7.38 -4.68
N GLU A 87 -16.88 8.42 -4.04
CA GLU A 87 -18.08 9.09 -4.51
C GLU A 87 -17.79 9.81 -5.84
N PHE A 88 -16.69 10.54 -5.89
CA PHE A 88 -16.24 11.14 -7.15
C PHE A 88 -15.99 10.09 -8.24
N CYS A 89 -15.33 8.98 -7.90
CA CYS A 89 -15.06 7.91 -8.86
C CYS A 89 -16.35 7.33 -9.45
N ILE A 90 -17.35 7.05 -8.61
CA ILE A 90 -18.65 6.51 -9.05
C ILE A 90 -19.34 7.49 -10.00
N ASN A 91 -19.41 8.78 -9.63
CA ASN A 91 -20.08 9.82 -10.40
C ASN A 91 -19.41 10.08 -11.77
N ASN A 92 -18.12 9.75 -11.89
CA ASN A 92 -17.34 9.95 -13.12
C ASN A 92 -17.01 8.64 -13.86
N ASN A 93 -17.66 7.53 -13.53
CA ASN A 93 -17.48 6.21 -14.14
C ASN A 93 -16.03 5.67 -14.03
N ILE A 94 -15.31 6.05 -12.97
CA ILE A 94 -13.99 5.50 -12.65
C ILE A 94 -14.18 4.29 -11.74
N THR A 95 -13.75 3.12 -12.20
CA THR A 95 -13.85 1.90 -11.40
C THR A 95 -12.72 1.82 -10.37
N VAL A 96 -13.03 1.34 -9.15
CA VAL A 96 -12.04 1.14 -8.09
C VAL A 96 -12.03 -0.32 -7.68
N SER A 97 -10.85 -0.95 -7.69
CA SER A 97 -10.65 -2.30 -7.18
C SER A 97 -9.56 -2.32 -6.10
N ASN A 98 -9.65 -3.30 -5.21
CA ASN A 98 -8.72 -3.48 -4.10
C ASN A 98 -8.43 -4.98 -3.85
N SER A 99 -7.61 -5.29 -2.85
CA SER A 99 -7.23 -6.67 -2.49
C SER A 99 -7.80 -7.06 -1.12
N PRO A 100 -9.10 -7.34 -1.00
CA PRO A 100 -9.72 -7.65 0.28
C PRO A 100 -9.21 -8.98 0.86
N GLY A 101 -8.93 -9.01 2.18
CA GLY A 101 -8.62 -10.22 2.92
C GLY A 101 -7.24 -10.84 2.71
N LYS A 102 -6.48 -10.47 1.72
CA LYS A 102 -5.17 -11.09 1.40
C LYS A 102 -4.13 -10.95 2.53
N LEU A 103 -4.15 -9.84 3.25
CA LEU A 103 -3.21 -9.56 4.34
C LEU A 103 -3.76 -9.91 5.73
N ALA A 104 -5.04 -10.25 5.87
CA ALA A 104 -5.70 -10.43 7.16
C ALA A 104 -5.00 -11.47 8.06
N LYS A 105 -4.58 -12.61 7.48
CA LYS A 105 -3.86 -13.65 8.20
C LYS A 105 -2.54 -13.13 8.79
N TYR A 106 -1.73 -12.46 8.00
CA TYR A 106 -0.42 -11.96 8.43
C TYR A 106 -0.54 -10.87 9.50
N VAL A 107 -1.55 -10.01 9.40
CA VAL A 107 -1.85 -8.99 10.42
C VAL A 107 -2.29 -9.65 11.73
N ALA A 108 -3.13 -10.68 11.67
CA ALA A 108 -3.57 -11.43 12.84
C ALA A 108 -2.39 -12.17 13.52
N GLU A 109 -1.56 -12.86 12.75
CA GLU A 109 -0.36 -13.55 13.25
C GLU A 109 0.60 -12.57 13.94
N HIS A 110 0.82 -11.40 13.35
CA HIS A 110 1.65 -10.36 13.96
C HIS A 110 1.03 -9.84 15.26
N GLY A 111 -0.28 -9.59 15.30
CA GLY A 111 -0.99 -9.17 16.51
C GLY A 111 -0.85 -10.19 17.65
N ILE A 112 -1.04 -11.48 17.36
CA ILE A 112 -0.84 -12.57 18.35
C ILE A 112 0.61 -12.61 18.85
N SER A 113 1.58 -12.41 17.94
CA SER A 113 3.00 -12.40 18.31
C SER A 113 3.33 -11.24 19.27
N LEU A 114 2.76 -10.05 19.04
CA LEU A 114 2.91 -8.91 19.95
C LEU A 114 2.29 -9.19 21.32
N ILE A 115 1.08 -9.76 21.37
CA ILE A 115 0.43 -10.15 22.63
C ILE A 115 1.31 -11.14 23.40
N ASN A 116 1.81 -12.17 22.73
CA ASN A 116 2.71 -13.15 23.34
C ASN A 116 4.02 -12.51 23.84
N SER A 117 4.59 -11.60 23.06
CA SER A 117 5.81 -10.88 23.45
C SER A 117 5.61 -10.07 24.73
N LEU A 118 4.48 -9.39 24.87
CA LEU A 118 4.12 -8.64 26.08
C LEU A 118 3.87 -9.58 27.26
N ASN A 119 3.06 -10.62 27.09
CA ASN A 119 2.72 -11.56 28.15
C ASN A 119 3.94 -12.31 28.71
N LYS A 120 4.94 -12.55 27.87
CA LYS A 120 6.16 -13.27 28.26
C LYS A 120 7.33 -12.33 28.58
N ASN A 121 7.12 -11.03 28.68
CA ASN A 121 8.15 -10.03 28.96
C ASN A 121 9.39 -10.17 28.06
N ILE A 122 9.21 -10.56 26.79
CA ILE A 122 10.33 -10.92 25.89
C ILE A 122 11.31 -9.76 25.77
N GLN A 123 10.82 -8.53 25.57
CA GLN A 123 11.69 -7.36 25.43
C GLN A 123 12.48 -7.05 26.71
N LEU A 124 11.86 -7.19 27.89
CA LEU A 124 12.53 -7.01 29.18
C LEU A 124 13.63 -8.05 29.38
N ASN A 125 13.35 -9.31 29.02
CA ASN A 125 14.33 -10.39 29.11
C ASN A 125 15.51 -10.17 28.17
N ILE A 126 15.27 -9.73 26.92
CA ILE A 126 16.33 -9.41 25.97
C ILE A 126 17.21 -8.28 26.51
N ASN A 127 16.61 -7.19 26.99
CA ASN A 127 17.36 -6.06 27.55
C ASN A 127 18.20 -6.51 28.75
N SER A 128 17.64 -7.31 29.66
CA SER A 128 18.33 -7.83 30.83
C SER A 128 19.55 -8.68 30.45
N ILE A 129 19.39 -9.58 29.47
CA ILE A 129 20.49 -10.42 28.98
C ILE A 129 21.58 -9.58 28.34
N ASN A 130 21.23 -8.59 27.53
CA ASN A 130 22.21 -7.67 26.93
C ASN A 130 23.00 -6.86 27.97
N ASP A 131 22.36 -6.55 29.11
CA ASP A 131 23.00 -5.89 30.27
C ASP A 131 23.78 -6.87 31.14
N GLY A 132 23.94 -8.14 30.78
CA GLY A 132 24.60 -9.16 31.55
C GLY A 132 23.84 -9.58 32.82
N LYS A 133 22.54 -9.32 32.90
CA LYS A 133 21.70 -9.63 34.06
C LYS A 133 20.78 -10.80 33.72
N TRP A 134 20.49 -11.64 34.72
CA TRP A 134 19.51 -12.70 34.63
C TRP A 134 18.21 -12.27 35.32
N PHE A 135 17.24 -11.83 34.53
CA PHE A 135 15.95 -11.36 35.04
C PHE A 135 14.94 -12.53 35.12
N LYS A 136 14.34 -12.69 36.29
CA LYS A 136 13.35 -13.76 36.54
C LYS A 136 12.06 -13.14 37.09
N GLU A 137 11.33 -12.40 36.27
CA GLU A 137 9.96 -12.04 36.66
C GLU A 137 8.96 -13.06 36.13
N PRO A 138 7.90 -13.38 36.89
CA PRO A 138 6.85 -14.26 36.42
C PRO A 138 6.15 -13.59 35.23
N SER A 139 6.06 -14.32 34.11
CA SER A 139 5.20 -13.91 33.01
C SER A 139 3.76 -13.87 33.49
N MET A 140 2.98 -12.89 33.06
CA MET A 140 1.54 -12.96 33.23
C MET A 140 1.05 -14.23 32.52
N THR A 141 0.42 -15.13 33.28
CA THR A 141 -0.14 -16.41 32.79
C THR A 141 -1.41 -16.17 32.02
#